data_aa70ac8c27328eb8302153b58c768cbf
#
_entry.id   aa70ac8c27328eb8302153b58c768cbf
#
_cell.length_a   1.000
_cell.length_b   1.000
_cell.length_c   1.000
_cell.angle_alpha   90.00
_cell.angle_beta   90.00
_cell.angle_gamma   90.00
#
_symmetry.space_group_name_H-M   'P 1'
#
loop_
_entity.id
_entity.type
_entity.pdbx_description
1 polymer ?
#
loop_
_entity_poly.entity_id
_entity_poly.type
_entity_poly.pdbx_seq_one_letter_code
_entity_poly.pdbx_strand_id
1 'polypeptide(L)'
;MKSLFGRRSAIVTAALATALVLSGCSSSVNDSAGEASGDCGSYAIAMHAWGGYTASAQVVAEVAKQELGCTITQTTLEEGPVTYDAMEAGTIDVLIEDWGGGRWKDWSDRGAVVEVGDNGNIGIIGMYVAPWMVEKYPDIVDSKNLNKYAALFKTADSGGKGAWFEGPTGYTTVGEKMVSANKLNFKVIFSGSEAALVDGFIKAEANKTPFIGYAWQPWTLHSKLPTLEAARVVFPANDWSDPAAASGLTDYPSTPLKKLISKKLNDANDSFTSLVKNFKWTNADQNSVAADLEGGMTAEEAAKKWIAANAATVAKWLGK
;
A
#
# COMPACT_ATOMS: atom_id res chain seq x y z
N MET A 1 61.40 -28.98 9.92
CA MET A 1 61.62 -30.36 9.35
C MET A 1 60.78 -30.43 8.11
N LYS A 2 61.42 -30.39 7.00
CA LYS A 2 61.51 -31.40 5.91
C LYS A 2 60.14 -31.61 5.26
N SER A 3 59.90 -31.35 4.06
CA SER A 3 60.57 -31.46 2.73
C SER A 3 59.50 -32.10 1.84
N LEU A 4 59.25 -31.76 0.68
CA LEU A 4 59.92 -31.59 -0.58
C LEU A 4 59.12 -32.32 -1.69
N PHE A 5 59.09 -31.66 -2.82
CA PHE A 5 59.10 -32.19 -4.20
C PHE A 5 57.89 -32.97 -4.71
N GLY A 6 57.44 -32.83 -5.90
CA GLY A 6 58.01 -32.18 -7.09
C GLY A 6 57.31 -32.66 -8.36
N ARG A 7 57.42 -31.84 -9.36
CA ARG A 7 57.70 -32.10 -10.81
C ARG A 7 56.58 -32.65 -11.70
N ARG A 8 56.22 -31.81 -12.65
CA ARG A 8 56.65 -31.73 -14.09
C ARG A 8 55.82 -32.64 -15.01
N SER A 9 55.25 -32.13 -15.94
CA SER A 9 55.42 -31.69 -17.35
C SER A 9 54.68 -32.69 -18.25
N ALA A 10 53.98 -32.35 -19.25
CA ALA A 10 54.42 -31.87 -20.56
C ALA A 10 53.23 -31.62 -21.50
N ILE A 11 53.46 -30.69 -22.33
CA ILE A 11 52.86 -30.20 -23.56
C ILE A 11 52.66 -31.33 -24.59
N VAL A 12 51.56 -31.31 -25.34
CA VAL A 12 51.58 -31.54 -26.81
C VAL A 12 50.42 -30.81 -27.48
N THR A 13 50.79 -29.98 -28.41
CA THR A 13 50.02 -29.26 -29.44
C THR A 13 49.62 -30.20 -30.58
N ALA A 14 48.45 -30.06 -31.17
CA ALA A 14 48.27 -30.19 -32.63
C ALA A 14 46.90 -29.59 -33.06
N ALA A 15 46.99 -28.63 -33.95
CA ALA A 15 45.91 -28.08 -34.75
C ALA A 15 45.52 -29.03 -35.89
N LEU A 16 44.26 -29.02 -36.28
CA LEU A 16 43.89 -29.02 -37.72
C LEU A 16 42.43 -28.55 -37.90
N ALA A 17 42.29 -27.60 -38.79
CA ALA A 17 41.03 -27.05 -39.28
C ALA A 17 40.44 -27.99 -40.33
N THR A 18 39.10 -28.07 -40.37
CA THR A 18 38.39 -28.27 -41.63
C THR A 18 36.95 -27.74 -41.52
N ALA A 19 36.65 -26.79 -42.39
CA ALA A 19 35.34 -26.26 -42.65
C ALA A 19 34.57 -27.22 -43.57
N LEU A 20 33.28 -27.41 -43.28
CA LEU A 20 32.31 -27.87 -44.29
C LEU A 20 30.97 -27.22 -44.00
N VAL A 21 30.53 -26.41 -44.95
CA VAL A 21 29.22 -25.80 -45.14
C VAL A 21 28.29 -26.89 -45.69
N LEU A 22 27.12 -27.06 -45.10
CA LEU A 22 25.98 -27.58 -45.80
C LEU A 22 24.67 -26.99 -45.23
N SER A 23 24.05 -26.27 -46.10
CA SER A 23 22.67 -25.71 -46.02
C SER A 23 21.62 -26.86 -45.98
N GLY A 24 20.57 -26.62 -45.17
CA GLY A 24 19.39 -27.52 -45.16
C GLY A 24 18.21 -26.87 -44.43
N CYS A 25 17.39 -26.15 -45.12
CA CYS A 25 15.95 -25.95 -45.04
C CYS A 25 15.20 -26.12 -43.71
N SER A 26 14.67 -25.03 -43.21
CA SER A 26 13.25 -24.72 -42.98
C SER A 26 12.38 -25.81 -42.30
N SER A 27 12.00 -25.51 -41.08
CA SER A 27 10.63 -25.60 -40.65
C SER A 27 10.37 -24.52 -39.57
N SER A 28 9.57 -23.56 -39.99
CA SER A 28 9.03 -22.51 -39.14
C SER A 28 8.06 -23.13 -38.14
N VAL A 29 8.46 -23.16 -36.88
CA VAL A 29 7.51 -23.26 -35.77
C VAL A 29 7.35 -21.81 -35.27
N ASN A 30 6.19 -21.24 -35.60
CA ASN A 30 5.71 -20.02 -34.99
C ASN A 30 5.38 -20.30 -33.52
N ASP A 31 6.34 -20.18 -32.65
CA ASP A 31 6.07 -19.87 -31.25
C ASP A 31 6.10 -18.35 -31.11
N SER A 32 4.94 -17.75 -31.32
CA SER A 32 4.71 -16.36 -30.93
C SER A 32 4.46 -16.31 -29.41
N ALA A 33 5.48 -16.63 -28.64
CA ALA A 33 5.64 -16.04 -27.33
C ALA A 33 6.30 -14.69 -27.60
N GLY A 34 5.53 -13.61 -27.51
CA GLY A 34 6.05 -12.26 -27.65
C GLY A 34 7.11 -12.05 -26.57
N GLU A 35 8.37 -12.13 -26.97
CA GLU A 35 9.46 -11.57 -26.19
C GLU A 35 9.17 -10.07 -26.05
N ALA A 36 8.89 -9.63 -24.82
CA ALA A 36 8.94 -8.22 -24.45
C ALA A 36 10.39 -7.76 -24.58
N SER A 37 10.80 -7.40 -25.81
CA SER A 37 12.10 -6.81 -26.06
C SER A 37 12.01 -5.32 -25.80
N GLY A 38 12.06 -4.91 -24.54
CA GLY A 38 12.17 -3.53 -24.17
C GLY A 38 13.03 -3.44 -22.90
N ASP A 39 14.21 -2.87 -23.01
CA ASP A 39 14.94 -2.36 -21.84
C ASP A 39 14.17 -1.12 -21.35
N CYS A 40 13.13 -1.39 -20.54
CA CYS A 40 12.26 -0.35 -19.98
C CYS A 40 12.99 0.53 -18.97
N GLY A 41 14.17 0.10 -18.49
CA GLY A 41 14.92 0.75 -17.42
C GLY A 41 14.66 0.19 -16.02
N SER A 42 15.22 0.89 -15.01
CA SER A 42 15.15 0.47 -13.60
C SER A 42 14.48 1.56 -12.77
N TYR A 43 13.49 1.19 -11.97
CA TYR A 43 12.68 2.10 -11.17
C TYR A 43 12.49 1.59 -9.76
N ALA A 44 12.27 2.51 -8.82
CA ALA A 44 12.05 2.24 -7.42
C ALA A 44 10.64 2.65 -6.97
N ILE A 45 9.88 1.72 -6.41
CA ILE A 45 8.55 1.96 -5.84
C ILE A 45 8.67 1.97 -4.32
N ALA A 46 8.13 3.01 -3.67
CA ALA A 46 7.96 3.01 -2.22
C ALA A 46 6.98 1.90 -1.81
N MET A 47 7.25 1.26 -0.67
CA MET A 47 6.37 0.28 -0.05
C MET A 47 5.99 0.76 1.34
N HIS A 48 4.71 0.70 1.66
CA HIS A 48 4.20 1.02 2.99
C HIS A 48 3.66 -0.23 3.69
N ALA A 49 3.67 -0.21 5.02
CA ALA A 49 3.47 -1.40 5.84
C ALA A 49 1.99 -1.75 6.09
N TRP A 50 1.15 -1.75 5.05
CA TRP A 50 -0.20 -2.29 5.10
C TRP A 50 -0.56 -3.08 3.84
N GLY A 51 -1.45 -4.05 4.00
CA GLY A 51 -1.78 -5.02 2.95
C GLY A 51 -2.36 -4.41 1.68
N GLY A 52 -3.19 -3.37 1.79
CA GLY A 52 -3.76 -2.66 0.65
C GLY A 52 -2.70 -1.99 -0.21
N TYR A 53 -1.72 -1.31 0.41
CA TYR A 53 -0.61 -0.71 -0.31
C TYR A 53 0.25 -1.75 -1.03
N THR A 54 0.57 -2.85 -0.33
CA THR A 54 1.31 -3.97 -0.92
C THR A 54 0.60 -4.49 -2.16
N ALA A 55 -0.72 -4.62 -2.12
CA ALA A 55 -1.53 -5.04 -3.26
C ALA A 55 -1.38 -4.07 -4.45
N SER A 56 -1.56 -2.75 -4.21
CA SER A 56 -1.44 -1.71 -5.24
C SER A 56 -0.07 -1.69 -5.89
N ALA A 57 0.98 -1.62 -5.07
CA ALA A 57 2.35 -1.49 -5.53
C ALA A 57 2.83 -2.74 -6.27
N GLN A 58 2.45 -3.92 -5.79
CA GLN A 58 2.87 -5.18 -6.41
C GLN A 58 2.21 -5.40 -7.77
N VAL A 59 0.92 -5.07 -7.92
CA VAL A 59 0.25 -5.17 -9.22
C VAL A 59 0.93 -4.27 -10.25
N VAL A 60 1.24 -3.01 -9.90
CA VAL A 60 1.97 -2.11 -10.81
C VAL A 60 3.37 -2.63 -11.14
N ALA A 61 4.08 -3.15 -10.11
CA ALA A 61 5.41 -3.72 -10.31
C ALA A 61 5.39 -4.93 -11.25
N GLU A 62 4.42 -5.85 -11.07
CA GLU A 62 4.32 -7.04 -11.92
C GLU A 62 3.91 -6.71 -13.36
N VAL A 63 2.99 -5.76 -13.56
CA VAL A 63 2.65 -5.28 -14.91
C VAL A 63 3.88 -4.66 -15.57
N ALA A 64 4.65 -3.83 -14.86
CA ALA A 64 5.87 -3.22 -15.40
C ALA A 64 6.92 -4.27 -15.80
N LYS A 65 7.12 -5.31 -14.96
CA LYS A 65 8.04 -6.39 -15.26
C LYS A 65 7.60 -7.25 -16.45
N GLN A 66 6.33 -7.69 -16.46
CA GLN A 66 5.84 -8.66 -17.42
C GLN A 66 5.56 -8.04 -18.79
N GLU A 67 4.98 -6.84 -18.82
CA GLU A 67 4.48 -6.22 -20.05
C GLU A 67 5.44 -5.21 -20.66
N LEU A 68 6.33 -4.61 -19.86
CA LEU A 68 7.28 -3.59 -20.30
C LEU A 68 8.74 -4.02 -20.20
N GLY A 69 9.05 -5.12 -19.49
CA GLY A 69 10.43 -5.57 -19.27
C GLY A 69 11.22 -4.69 -18.30
N CYS A 70 10.56 -3.93 -17.44
CA CYS A 70 11.23 -3.05 -16.47
C CYS A 70 11.87 -3.84 -15.32
N THR A 71 12.98 -3.32 -14.78
CA THR A 71 13.51 -3.76 -13.49
C THR A 71 12.89 -2.90 -12.38
N ILE A 72 12.16 -3.53 -11.44
CA ILE A 72 11.50 -2.84 -10.35
C ILE A 72 12.13 -3.23 -9.02
N THR A 73 12.60 -2.23 -8.28
CA THR A 73 12.98 -2.36 -6.86
C THR A 73 11.87 -1.83 -5.97
N GLN A 74 11.72 -2.41 -4.80
CA GLN A 74 10.72 -2.03 -3.80
C GLN A 74 11.43 -1.72 -2.49
N THR A 75 11.17 -0.53 -1.93
CA THR A 75 11.83 -0.05 -0.71
C THR A 75 10.78 0.31 0.32
N THR A 76 10.81 -0.35 1.48
CA THR A 76 9.88 -0.06 2.58
C THR A 76 10.28 1.24 3.26
N LEU A 77 9.33 2.18 3.33
CA LEU A 77 9.46 3.48 3.97
C LEU A 77 8.18 3.78 4.77
N GLU A 78 8.27 4.72 5.69
CA GLU A 78 7.08 5.30 6.33
C GLU A 78 6.36 6.24 5.36
N GLU A 79 5.03 6.32 5.48
CA GLU A 79 4.21 7.25 4.71
C GLU A 79 4.54 8.72 5.04
N GLY A 80 4.49 9.59 4.05
CA GLY A 80 4.63 11.03 4.23
C GLY A 80 6.05 11.54 4.00
N PRO A 81 6.57 12.47 4.83
CA PRO A 81 7.80 13.21 4.57
C PRO A 81 9.02 12.34 4.21
N VAL A 82 9.21 11.21 4.89
CA VAL A 82 10.33 10.29 4.61
C VAL A 82 10.29 9.78 3.17
N THR A 83 9.11 9.42 2.67
CA THR A 83 8.94 8.96 1.29
C THR A 83 9.13 10.12 0.30
N TYR A 84 8.60 11.31 0.60
CA TYR A 84 8.76 12.47 -0.28
C TYR A 84 10.21 12.95 -0.35
N ASP A 85 10.96 12.92 0.76
CA ASP A 85 12.40 13.19 0.79
C ASP A 85 13.19 12.18 -0.06
N ALA A 86 12.82 10.90 0.00
CA ALA A 86 13.42 9.85 -0.81
C ALA A 86 13.14 10.04 -2.32
N MET A 87 11.94 10.55 -2.67
CA MET A 87 11.60 10.92 -4.04
C MET A 87 12.41 12.14 -4.52
N GLU A 88 12.58 13.15 -3.66
CA GLU A 88 13.42 14.33 -3.94
C GLU A 88 14.89 13.95 -4.14
N ALA A 89 15.39 13.02 -3.31
CA ALA A 89 16.75 12.48 -3.43
C ALA A 89 16.94 11.56 -4.64
N GLY A 90 15.87 11.20 -5.37
CA GLY A 90 15.90 10.32 -6.54
C GLY A 90 16.12 8.84 -6.23
N THR A 91 15.91 8.42 -4.98
CA THR A 91 16.01 7.02 -4.55
C THR A 91 14.69 6.27 -4.66
N ILE A 92 13.58 6.99 -4.73
CA ILE A 92 12.23 6.49 -5.01
C ILE A 92 11.67 7.23 -6.23
N ASP A 93 11.12 6.49 -7.17
CA ASP A 93 10.50 7.04 -8.37
C ASP A 93 8.97 7.15 -8.25
N VAL A 94 8.31 6.25 -7.51
CA VAL A 94 6.84 6.15 -7.44
C VAL A 94 6.34 5.91 -6.03
N LEU A 95 5.28 6.64 -5.67
CA LEU A 95 4.36 6.37 -4.58
C LEU A 95 2.97 6.16 -5.18
N ILE A 96 2.44 4.94 -5.10
CA ILE A 96 1.24 4.54 -5.85
C ILE A 96 -0.08 4.84 -5.12
N GLU A 97 -0.01 5.13 -3.83
CA GLU A 97 -1.17 5.34 -2.97
C GLU A 97 -0.81 6.30 -1.83
N ASP A 98 -1.08 7.60 -2.01
CA ASP A 98 -0.89 8.62 -0.98
C ASP A 98 -2.21 8.94 -0.27
N TRP A 99 -2.21 8.82 1.06
CA TRP A 99 -3.33 9.13 1.95
C TRP A 99 -3.21 10.51 2.58
N GLY A 100 -2.13 11.22 2.30
CA GLY A 100 -1.62 12.33 3.08
C GLY A 100 -2.39 13.63 3.01
N GLY A 101 -3.58 13.72 2.41
CA GLY A 101 -4.35 14.97 2.41
C GLY A 101 -3.60 16.19 1.87
N GLY A 102 -2.65 15.98 0.96
CA GLY A 102 -1.84 17.06 0.38
C GLY A 102 -0.54 17.37 1.14
N ARG A 103 -0.08 16.53 2.07
CA ARG A 103 1.21 16.70 2.77
C ARG A 103 2.42 16.78 1.83
N TRP A 104 2.32 16.19 0.64
CA TRP A 104 3.34 16.23 -0.42
C TRP A 104 3.50 17.60 -1.10
N LYS A 105 2.59 18.56 -0.84
CA LYS A 105 2.59 19.86 -1.54
C LYS A 105 3.90 20.63 -1.43
N ASP A 106 4.52 20.64 -0.27
CA ASP A 106 5.79 21.36 -0.08
C ASP A 106 6.90 20.83 -1.01
N TRP A 107 6.90 19.51 -1.29
CA TRP A 107 7.82 18.88 -2.24
C TRP A 107 7.42 19.13 -3.68
N SER A 108 6.12 19.21 -3.96
CA SER A 108 5.62 19.58 -5.29
C SER A 108 5.92 21.06 -5.61
N ASP A 109 5.73 21.96 -4.67
CA ASP A 109 5.97 23.39 -4.85
C ASP A 109 7.45 23.69 -5.18
N ARG A 110 8.38 22.86 -4.70
CA ARG A 110 9.81 22.95 -5.10
C ARG A 110 10.20 22.01 -6.25
N GLY A 111 9.22 21.41 -6.88
CA GLY A 111 9.39 20.62 -8.11
C GLY A 111 10.02 19.25 -7.92
N ALA A 112 10.06 18.71 -6.70
CA ALA A 112 10.64 17.40 -6.40
C ALA A 112 9.68 16.23 -6.66
N VAL A 113 8.39 16.45 -6.37
CA VAL A 113 7.31 15.46 -6.49
C VAL A 113 6.21 16.00 -7.40
N VAL A 114 5.66 15.12 -8.22
CA VAL A 114 4.57 15.44 -9.17
C VAL A 114 3.37 14.54 -8.89
N GLU A 115 2.19 15.13 -8.63
CA GLU A 115 0.94 14.39 -8.58
C GLU A 115 0.50 14.03 -10.01
N VAL A 116 0.19 12.74 -10.23
CA VAL A 116 -0.24 12.21 -11.54
C VAL A 116 -1.65 11.60 -11.48
N GLY A 117 -2.48 12.17 -10.65
CA GLY A 117 -3.89 11.80 -10.50
C GLY A 117 -4.16 10.78 -9.39
N ASP A 118 -5.42 10.38 -9.27
CA ASP A 118 -5.83 9.33 -8.34
C ASP A 118 -5.56 7.93 -8.89
N ASN A 119 -5.46 6.94 -7.98
CA ASN A 119 -5.31 5.52 -8.35
C ASN A 119 -6.66 4.80 -8.52
N GLY A 120 -7.78 5.52 -8.41
CA GLY A 120 -9.14 5.00 -8.52
C GLY A 120 -9.78 4.62 -7.19
N ASN A 121 -9.01 4.47 -6.13
CA ASN A 121 -9.53 4.19 -4.81
C ASN A 121 -10.03 5.45 -4.11
N ILE A 122 -11.06 5.25 -3.30
CA ILE A 122 -11.53 6.25 -2.34
C ILE A 122 -11.18 5.78 -0.94
N GLY A 123 -10.31 6.53 -0.28
CA GLY A 123 -9.92 6.32 1.10
C GLY A 123 -10.96 6.89 2.07
N ILE A 124 -11.35 6.11 3.04
CA ILE A 124 -12.21 6.53 4.16
C ILE A 124 -11.50 6.12 5.45
N ILE A 125 -11.14 7.08 6.27
CA ILE A 125 -10.55 6.82 7.59
C ILE A 125 -11.59 7.15 8.65
N GLY A 126 -11.56 6.45 9.78
CA GLY A 126 -12.40 6.78 10.92
C GLY A 126 -12.09 5.97 12.16
N MET A 127 -12.79 6.28 13.23
CA MET A 127 -12.84 5.46 14.43
C MET A 127 -14.08 4.59 14.42
N TYR A 128 -13.91 3.35 14.78
CA TYR A 128 -14.99 2.36 14.78
C TYR A 128 -15.05 1.68 16.13
N VAL A 129 -16.24 1.44 16.64
CA VAL A 129 -16.42 0.55 17.80
C VAL A 129 -16.54 -0.90 17.32
N ALA A 130 -16.34 -1.88 18.21
CA ALA A 130 -16.67 -3.26 17.87
C ALA A 130 -18.15 -3.37 17.51
N PRO A 131 -18.52 -4.02 16.40
CA PRO A 131 -19.90 -4.00 15.86
C PRO A 131 -20.99 -4.40 16.87
N TRP A 132 -20.73 -5.40 17.73
CA TRP A 132 -21.68 -5.81 18.77
C TRP A 132 -22.11 -4.68 19.71
N MET A 133 -21.28 -3.63 19.86
CA MET A 133 -21.57 -2.51 20.75
C MET A 133 -22.71 -1.65 20.20
N VAL A 134 -22.85 -1.57 18.87
CA VAL A 134 -23.95 -0.79 18.24
C VAL A 134 -25.31 -1.40 18.54
N GLU A 135 -25.40 -2.73 18.56
CA GLU A 135 -26.64 -3.43 18.94
C GLU A 135 -27.06 -3.12 20.37
N LYS A 136 -26.08 -3.01 21.26
CA LYS A 136 -26.33 -2.78 22.69
C LYS A 136 -26.45 -1.31 23.06
N TYR A 137 -25.73 -0.46 22.36
CA TYR A 137 -25.62 0.99 22.62
C TYR A 137 -25.74 1.76 21.28
N PRO A 138 -26.93 1.87 20.70
CA PRO A 138 -27.09 2.43 19.35
C PRO A 138 -26.57 3.86 19.17
N ASP A 139 -26.58 4.67 20.23
CA ASP A 139 -26.10 6.05 20.21
C ASP A 139 -24.59 6.20 20.42
N ILE A 140 -23.84 5.08 20.57
CA ILE A 140 -22.39 5.09 20.77
C ILE A 140 -21.63 5.60 19.54
N VAL A 141 -22.24 5.48 18.36
CA VAL A 141 -21.65 5.93 17.09
C VAL A 141 -21.74 7.45 16.88
N ASP A 142 -22.47 8.19 17.70
CA ASP A 142 -22.37 9.65 17.73
C ASP A 142 -21.22 10.09 18.64
N SER A 143 -20.23 10.76 18.10
CA SER A 143 -19.04 11.23 18.83
C SER A 143 -19.38 12.04 20.09
N LYS A 144 -20.51 12.75 20.10
CA LYS A 144 -20.99 13.52 21.26
C LYS A 144 -21.33 12.65 22.46
N ASN A 145 -21.63 11.37 22.24
CA ASN A 145 -22.00 10.42 23.28
C ASN A 145 -20.81 9.61 23.80
N LEU A 146 -19.63 9.66 23.16
CA LEU A 146 -18.49 8.81 23.52
C LEU A 146 -18.10 8.91 25.01
N ASN A 147 -18.17 10.11 25.60
CA ASN A 147 -17.85 10.29 27.02
C ASN A 147 -18.80 9.52 27.97
N LYS A 148 -20.06 9.29 27.57
CA LYS A 148 -21.02 8.46 28.31
C LYS A 148 -20.52 7.01 28.44
N TYR A 149 -19.77 6.56 27.44
CA TYR A 149 -19.29 5.18 27.31
C TYR A 149 -17.79 5.00 27.63
N ALA A 150 -17.05 6.08 27.89
CA ALA A 150 -15.60 6.03 28.07
C ALA A 150 -15.15 4.99 29.10
N ALA A 151 -15.94 4.80 30.17
CA ALA A 151 -15.64 3.82 31.21
C ALA A 151 -15.65 2.36 30.73
N LEU A 152 -16.40 2.04 29.66
CA LEU A 152 -16.44 0.69 29.08
C LEU A 152 -15.11 0.32 28.41
N PHE A 153 -14.41 1.30 27.86
CA PHE A 153 -13.18 1.12 27.09
C PHE A 153 -11.90 1.12 27.95
N LYS A 154 -12.02 1.10 29.28
CA LYS A 154 -10.84 1.12 30.15
C LYS A 154 -10.00 -0.14 29.99
N THR A 155 -8.69 0.06 29.89
CA THR A 155 -7.68 -0.99 29.91
C THR A 155 -6.61 -0.69 30.94
N ALA A 156 -5.70 -1.63 31.21
CA ALA A 156 -4.57 -1.41 32.11
C ALA A 156 -3.72 -0.21 31.68
N ASP A 157 -3.53 -0.04 30.36
CA ASP A 157 -2.66 0.97 29.78
C ASP A 157 -3.32 2.35 29.61
N SER A 158 -4.66 2.43 29.77
CA SER A 158 -5.40 3.67 29.55
C SER A 158 -5.39 4.66 30.73
N GLY A 159 -4.79 4.29 31.87
CA GLY A 159 -4.63 5.19 33.01
C GLY A 159 -5.97 5.69 33.59
N GLY A 160 -7.00 4.83 33.58
CA GLY A 160 -8.34 5.13 34.10
C GLY A 160 -9.27 5.86 33.13
N LYS A 161 -8.77 6.25 31.92
CA LYS A 161 -9.56 6.75 30.81
C LYS A 161 -10.02 5.60 29.90
N GLY A 162 -10.89 5.85 28.93
CA GLY A 162 -11.14 4.90 27.84
C GLY A 162 -9.87 4.74 26.97
N ALA A 163 -9.58 3.53 26.52
CA ALA A 163 -8.53 3.29 25.53
C ALA A 163 -9.06 3.63 24.13
N TRP A 164 -8.33 4.46 23.38
CA TRP A 164 -8.57 4.80 22.00
C TRP A 164 -7.42 4.21 21.18
N PHE A 165 -7.68 3.10 20.48
CA PHE A 165 -6.65 2.43 19.70
C PHE A 165 -6.49 3.10 18.34
N GLU A 166 -5.41 3.85 18.21
CA GLU A 166 -5.06 4.58 16.99
C GLU A 166 -4.25 3.69 16.03
N GLY A 167 -4.15 4.10 14.77
CA GLY A 167 -3.26 3.46 13.79
C GLY A 167 -1.80 3.47 14.22
N PRO A 168 -0.93 2.70 13.57
CA PRO A 168 0.52 2.82 13.73
C PRO A 168 1.00 4.26 13.54
N THR A 169 2.09 4.65 14.20
CA THR A 169 2.61 6.03 14.20
C THR A 169 2.97 6.57 12.81
N GLY A 170 3.27 5.68 11.85
CA GLY A 170 3.55 6.05 10.44
C GLY A 170 2.30 6.27 9.59
N TYR A 171 1.09 6.07 10.14
CA TYR A 171 -0.15 6.24 9.39
C TYR A 171 -0.68 7.67 9.48
N THR A 172 -1.60 8.03 8.57
CA THR A 172 -2.34 9.29 8.64
C THR A 172 -3.31 9.26 9.82
N THR A 173 -2.89 9.78 10.96
CA THR A 173 -3.65 9.73 12.21
C THR A 173 -3.74 11.11 12.88
N VAL A 174 -4.90 11.43 13.46
CA VAL A 174 -5.16 12.66 14.21
C VAL A 174 -5.88 12.42 15.55
N GLY A 175 -5.88 11.18 16.04
CA GLY A 175 -6.65 10.79 17.23
C GLY A 175 -6.32 11.59 18.48
N GLU A 176 -5.07 11.99 18.73
CA GLU A 176 -4.72 12.84 19.87
C GLU A 176 -5.41 14.20 19.78
N LYS A 177 -5.48 14.79 18.57
CA LYS A 177 -6.19 16.05 18.35
C LYS A 177 -7.70 15.86 18.49
N MET A 178 -8.26 14.77 17.94
CA MET A 178 -9.69 14.46 18.08
C MET A 178 -10.11 14.27 19.55
N VAL A 179 -9.34 13.53 20.31
CA VAL A 179 -9.56 13.35 21.74
C VAL A 179 -9.47 14.68 22.49
N SER A 180 -8.47 15.50 22.22
CA SER A 180 -8.25 16.79 22.87
C SER A 180 -9.32 17.81 22.50
N ALA A 181 -9.56 18.02 21.20
CA ALA A 181 -10.49 19.05 20.70
C ALA A 181 -11.94 18.78 21.13
N ASN A 182 -12.34 17.50 21.17
CA ASN A 182 -13.70 17.10 21.60
C ASN A 182 -13.77 16.83 23.12
N LYS A 183 -12.71 17.08 23.88
CA LYS A 183 -12.63 16.85 25.34
C LYS A 183 -13.07 15.43 25.73
N LEU A 184 -12.65 14.44 24.96
CA LEU A 184 -13.00 13.05 25.22
C LEU A 184 -12.19 12.48 26.38
N ASN A 185 -12.86 11.73 27.28
CA ASN A 185 -12.19 11.06 28.40
C ASN A 185 -11.52 9.75 27.94
N PHE A 186 -10.65 9.87 26.93
CA PHE A 186 -9.91 8.77 26.33
C PHE A 186 -8.40 9.05 26.39
N LYS A 187 -7.62 7.97 26.33
CA LYS A 187 -6.17 8.00 26.10
C LYS A 187 -5.89 7.31 24.79
N VAL A 188 -5.21 8.00 23.89
CA VAL A 188 -4.74 7.45 22.62
C VAL A 188 -3.62 6.45 22.90
N ILE A 189 -3.73 5.27 22.29
CA ILE A 189 -2.78 4.17 22.32
C ILE A 189 -2.51 3.81 20.87
N PHE A 190 -1.31 4.09 20.39
CA PHE A 190 -0.94 3.73 19.02
C PHE A 190 -0.76 2.22 18.90
N SER A 191 -1.38 1.64 17.90
CA SER A 191 -1.22 0.22 17.58
C SER A 191 0.14 -0.02 16.93
N GLY A 192 0.77 -1.15 17.24
CA GLY A 192 2.11 -1.46 16.71
C GLY A 192 2.09 -1.88 15.23
N SER A 193 0.92 -2.28 14.71
CA SER A 193 0.77 -2.76 13.33
C SER A 193 -0.69 -2.84 12.91
N GLU A 194 -0.94 -2.98 11.60
CA GLU A 194 -2.25 -3.33 11.04
C GLU A 194 -2.81 -4.60 11.67
N ALA A 195 -1.99 -5.64 11.80
CA ALA A 195 -2.40 -6.92 12.38
C ALA A 195 -2.90 -6.78 13.83
N ALA A 196 -2.33 -5.87 14.62
CA ALA A 196 -2.78 -5.61 15.98
C ALA A 196 -4.19 -4.99 16.02
N LEU A 197 -4.52 -4.11 15.06
CA LEU A 197 -5.86 -3.56 14.92
C LEU A 197 -6.87 -4.63 14.50
N VAL A 198 -6.53 -5.45 13.48
CA VAL A 198 -7.37 -6.59 13.04
C VAL A 198 -7.68 -7.50 14.23
N ASP A 199 -6.67 -7.91 14.95
CA ASP A 199 -6.79 -8.75 16.14
C ASP A 199 -7.68 -8.12 17.22
N GLY A 200 -7.53 -6.81 17.45
CA GLY A 200 -8.34 -6.06 18.40
C GLY A 200 -9.82 -6.12 18.05
N PHE A 201 -10.18 -5.80 16.81
CA PHE A 201 -11.56 -5.85 16.33
C PHE A 201 -12.14 -7.27 16.35
N ILE A 202 -11.42 -8.26 15.80
CA ILE A 202 -11.89 -9.65 15.73
C ILE A 202 -12.11 -10.23 17.14
N LYS A 203 -11.17 -10.04 18.04
CA LYS A 203 -11.29 -10.51 19.43
C LYS A 203 -12.40 -9.80 20.19
N ALA A 204 -12.52 -8.49 19.99
CA ALA A 204 -13.59 -7.71 20.62
C ALA A 204 -14.97 -8.15 20.16
N GLU A 205 -15.14 -8.40 18.85
CA GLU A 205 -16.40 -8.91 18.31
C GLU A 205 -16.71 -10.33 18.84
N ALA A 206 -15.74 -11.24 18.78
CA ALA A 206 -15.92 -12.63 19.22
C ALA A 206 -16.26 -12.74 20.73
N ASN A 207 -15.56 -11.98 21.56
CA ASN A 207 -15.68 -12.04 23.03
C ASN A 207 -16.68 -11.04 23.60
N LYS A 208 -17.32 -10.22 22.76
CA LYS A 208 -18.21 -9.12 23.17
C LYS A 208 -17.53 -8.18 24.20
N THR A 209 -16.24 -7.89 23.98
CA THR A 209 -15.49 -6.94 24.80
C THR A 209 -15.48 -5.56 24.14
N PRO A 210 -15.57 -4.45 24.93
CA PRO A 210 -15.55 -3.11 24.37
C PRO A 210 -14.21 -2.80 23.68
N PHE A 211 -14.30 -2.26 22.45
CA PHE A 211 -13.15 -1.84 21.68
C PHE A 211 -13.55 -0.64 20.80
N ILE A 212 -12.69 0.36 20.71
CA ILE A 212 -12.75 1.44 19.74
C ILE A 212 -11.38 1.56 19.09
N GLY A 213 -11.35 1.49 17.77
CA GLY A 213 -10.11 1.45 17.01
C GLY A 213 -10.18 2.22 15.71
N TYR A 214 -9.01 2.63 15.25
CA TYR A 214 -8.78 3.19 13.93
C TYR A 214 -9.03 2.14 12.86
N ALA A 215 -9.80 2.50 11.84
CA ALA A 215 -10.00 1.67 10.67
C ALA A 215 -10.17 2.53 9.42
N TRP A 216 -10.04 1.90 8.25
CA TRP A 216 -10.10 2.58 6.96
C TRP A 216 -10.74 1.72 5.88
N GLN A 217 -11.02 2.32 4.72
CA GLN A 217 -11.37 1.62 3.49
C GLN A 217 -10.49 2.17 2.35
N PRO A 218 -10.04 1.31 1.41
CA PRO A 218 -10.25 -0.14 1.34
C PRO A 218 -9.47 -0.91 2.41
N TRP A 219 -10.10 -1.89 3.03
CA TRP A 219 -9.47 -2.80 4.00
C TRP A 219 -10.26 -4.12 4.11
N THR A 220 -9.57 -5.22 4.12
CA THR A 220 -10.15 -6.58 4.19
C THR A 220 -10.92 -6.84 5.49
N LEU A 221 -10.67 -6.08 6.55
CA LEU A 221 -11.41 -6.19 7.81
C LEU A 221 -12.93 -6.03 7.62
N HIS A 222 -13.36 -5.17 6.69
CA HIS A 222 -14.79 -4.99 6.38
C HIS A 222 -15.45 -6.25 5.82
N SER A 223 -14.69 -7.11 5.14
CA SER A 223 -15.20 -8.43 4.70
C SER A 223 -15.27 -9.44 5.85
N LYS A 224 -14.37 -9.35 6.82
CA LYS A 224 -14.36 -10.21 8.02
C LYS A 224 -15.42 -9.81 9.05
N LEU A 225 -15.75 -8.53 9.09
CA LEU A 225 -16.76 -7.92 9.97
C LEU A 225 -17.75 -7.09 9.12
N PRO A 226 -18.72 -7.73 8.44
CA PRO A 226 -19.61 -7.05 7.48
C PRO A 226 -20.44 -5.89 8.09
N THR A 227 -20.63 -5.90 9.40
CA THR A 227 -21.36 -4.85 10.13
C THR A 227 -20.45 -3.74 10.66
N LEU A 228 -19.14 -3.79 10.39
CA LEU A 228 -18.18 -2.78 10.85
C LEU A 228 -18.53 -1.38 10.34
N GLU A 229 -19.02 -1.26 9.11
CA GLU A 229 -19.40 0.04 8.54
C GLU A 229 -20.44 0.77 9.39
N ALA A 230 -21.43 0.06 9.90
CA ALA A 230 -22.45 0.61 10.78
C ALA A 230 -21.91 0.99 12.17
N ALA A 231 -20.70 0.55 12.51
CA ALA A 231 -20.04 0.81 13.79
C ALA A 231 -19.06 1.99 13.74
N ARG A 232 -19.04 2.74 12.64
CA ARG A 232 -18.23 3.94 12.51
C ARG A 232 -18.74 5.04 13.44
N VAL A 233 -17.83 5.61 14.22
CA VAL A 233 -18.14 6.78 15.04
C VAL A 233 -18.16 8.03 14.17
N VAL A 234 -19.28 8.74 14.16
CA VAL A 234 -19.51 9.91 13.33
C VAL A 234 -19.14 11.18 14.08
N PHE A 235 -18.17 11.90 13.57
CA PHE A 235 -17.82 13.26 13.96
C PHE A 235 -18.49 14.29 13.05
N PRO A 236 -18.45 15.60 13.37
CA PRO A 236 -18.91 16.63 12.45
C PRO A 236 -18.28 16.47 11.06
N ALA A 237 -19.11 16.56 10.02
CA ALA A 237 -18.67 16.32 8.65
C ALA A 237 -17.50 17.26 8.27
N ASN A 238 -16.50 16.69 7.58
CA ASN A 238 -15.43 17.45 6.97
C ASN A 238 -15.82 17.84 5.54
N ASP A 239 -15.61 19.08 5.18
CA ASP A 239 -15.89 19.67 3.86
C ASP A 239 -14.61 20.09 3.13
N TRP A 240 -13.46 19.51 3.50
CA TRP A 240 -12.13 19.85 3.02
C TRP A 240 -11.57 21.22 3.52
N SER A 241 -12.32 21.95 4.36
CA SER A 241 -11.78 23.12 5.05
C SER A 241 -10.80 22.77 6.17
N ASP A 242 -10.80 21.51 6.59
CA ASP A 242 -9.92 20.92 7.60
C ASP A 242 -9.21 19.68 7.02
N PRO A 243 -8.20 19.87 6.14
CA PRO A 243 -7.51 18.77 5.48
C PRO A 243 -7.00 17.73 6.47
N ALA A 244 -7.22 16.44 6.17
CA ALA A 244 -6.85 15.32 7.03
C ALA A 244 -7.40 15.42 8.47
N ALA A 245 -8.50 16.15 8.69
CA ALA A 245 -9.07 16.44 10.03
C ALA A 245 -8.06 17.05 11.02
N ALA A 246 -7.17 17.89 10.53
CA ALA A 246 -6.03 18.42 11.29
C ALA A 246 -6.40 19.23 12.52
N SER A 247 -7.62 19.81 12.59
CA SER A 247 -8.16 20.48 13.79
C SER A 247 -8.55 19.50 14.89
N GLY A 248 -8.89 18.25 14.54
CA GLY A 248 -9.49 17.26 15.41
C GLY A 248 -10.99 17.48 15.68
N LEU A 249 -11.61 18.50 15.12
CA LEU A 249 -13.03 18.84 15.32
C LEU A 249 -13.93 18.16 14.30
N THR A 250 -13.42 17.87 13.11
CA THR A 250 -14.16 17.23 12.02
C THR A 250 -13.78 15.77 11.87
N ASP A 251 -14.62 15.04 11.16
CA ASP A 251 -14.27 13.69 10.69
C ASP A 251 -13.19 13.75 9.62
N TYR A 252 -12.55 12.61 9.33
CA TYR A 252 -11.68 12.50 8.18
C TYR A 252 -12.46 12.74 6.88
N PRO A 253 -11.90 13.50 5.92
CA PRO A 253 -12.52 13.61 4.60
C PRO A 253 -12.42 12.28 3.85
N SER A 254 -13.42 12.01 3.01
CA SER A 254 -13.32 10.93 2.01
C SER A 254 -12.29 11.35 0.96
N THR A 255 -11.24 10.59 0.79
CA THR A 255 -10.03 11.00 0.05
C THR A 255 -9.81 10.14 -1.19
N PRO A 256 -9.86 10.71 -2.42
CA PRO A 256 -9.28 10.03 -3.59
C PRO A 256 -7.79 9.80 -3.36
N LEU A 257 -7.34 8.53 -3.37
CA LEU A 257 -5.95 8.19 -3.11
C LEU A 257 -5.08 8.57 -4.30
N LYS A 258 -4.01 9.31 -4.05
CA LYS A 258 -3.19 9.94 -5.10
C LYS A 258 -2.00 9.09 -5.48
N LYS A 259 -1.59 9.22 -6.74
CA LYS A 259 -0.31 8.71 -7.23
C LYS A 259 0.67 9.87 -7.34
N LEU A 260 1.87 9.66 -6.81
CA LEU A 260 2.94 10.64 -6.88
C LEU A 260 4.15 10.01 -7.57
N ILE A 261 4.83 10.79 -8.39
CA ILE A 261 6.08 10.38 -9.04
C ILE A 261 7.18 11.40 -8.77
N SER A 262 8.43 10.96 -8.78
CA SER A 262 9.57 11.85 -8.71
C SER A 262 9.64 12.74 -9.96
N LYS A 263 10.24 13.93 -9.80
CA LYS A 263 10.54 14.79 -10.96
C LYS A 263 11.33 14.04 -12.04
N LYS A 264 12.30 13.24 -11.63
CA LYS A 264 13.12 12.43 -12.54
C LYS A 264 12.25 11.51 -13.42
N LEU A 265 11.29 10.79 -12.82
CA LEU A 265 10.39 9.92 -13.58
C LEU A 265 9.43 10.72 -14.46
N ASN A 266 8.93 11.85 -13.97
CA ASN A 266 8.06 12.71 -14.75
C ASN A 266 8.78 13.25 -16.00
N ASP A 267 10.03 13.65 -15.89
CA ASP A 267 10.84 14.17 -16.98
C ASP A 267 11.23 13.07 -17.99
N ALA A 268 11.41 11.83 -17.54
CA ALA A 268 11.65 10.67 -18.42
C ALA A 268 10.45 10.40 -19.34
N ASN A 269 9.24 10.56 -18.85
CA ASN A 269 7.99 10.44 -19.58
C ASN A 269 7.94 9.21 -20.53
N ASP A 270 8.41 8.09 -20.02
CA ASP A 270 8.56 6.81 -20.72
C ASP A 270 7.34 5.89 -20.56
N SER A 271 7.48 4.62 -20.97
CA SER A 271 6.41 3.63 -20.89
C SER A 271 6.01 3.31 -19.45
N PHE A 272 6.96 3.30 -18.50
CA PHE A 272 6.66 3.10 -17.09
C PHE A 272 5.93 4.30 -16.48
N THR A 273 6.37 5.52 -16.82
CA THR A 273 5.64 6.75 -16.47
C THR A 273 4.20 6.71 -16.95
N SER A 274 3.97 6.25 -18.18
CA SER A 274 2.65 6.12 -18.79
C SER A 274 1.80 5.09 -18.04
N LEU A 275 2.36 3.93 -17.73
CA LEU A 275 1.70 2.90 -16.91
C LEU A 275 1.25 3.47 -15.56
N VAL A 276 2.13 4.16 -14.83
CA VAL A 276 1.80 4.75 -13.53
C VAL A 276 0.70 5.81 -13.66
N LYS A 277 0.78 6.69 -14.67
CA LYS A 277 -0.25 7.72 -14.93
C LYS A 277 -1.62 7.10 -15.21
N ASN A 278 -1.65 6.01 -15.98
CA ASN A 278 -2.90 5.34 -16.40
C ASN A 278 -3.45 4.37 -15.36
N PHE A 279 -2.64 3.92 -14.39
CA PHE A 279 -3.08 2.98 -13.38
C PHE A 279 -4.30 3.52 -12.62
N LYS A 280 -5.39 2.78 -12.70
CA LYS A 280 -6.64 3.00 -11.96
C LYS A 280 -7.36 1.69 -11.74
N TRP A 281 -7.78 1.46 -10.51
CA TRP A 281 -8.59 0.32 -10.14
C TRP A 281 -9.64 0.72 -9.08
N THR A 282 -10.28 -0.22 -8.43
CA THR A 282 -11.31 0.04 -7.44
C THR A 282 -10.92 -0.46 -6.05
N ASN A 283 -11.59 0.03 -5.01
CA ASN A 283 -11.46 -0.51 -3.65
C ASN A 283 -11.67 -2.03 -3.61
N ALA A 284 -12.58 -2.55 -4.45
CA ALA A 284 -12.83 -3.99 -4.55
C ALA A 284 -11.65 -4.76 -5.14
N ASP A 285 -11.00 -4.21 -6.18
CA ASP A 285 -9.81 -4.81 -6.78
C ASP A 285 -8.68 -4.90 -5.75
N GLN A 286 -8.40 -3.81 -5.04
CA GLN A 286 -7.38 -3.78 -3.99
C GLN A 286 -7.68 -4.79 -2.89
N ASN A 287 -8.91 -4.82 -2.39
CA ASN A 287 -9.32 -5.76 -1.35
C ASN A 287 -9.21 -7.22 -1.81
N SER A 288 -9.47 -7.51 -3.09
CA SER A 288 -9.30 -8.86 -3.64
C SER A 288 -7.85 -9.33 -3.58
N VAL A 289 -6.90 -8.49 -4.01
CA VAL A 289 -5.46 -8.83 -3.93
C VAL A 289 -4.98 -8.90 -2.49
N ALA A 290 -5.41 -7.95 -1.64
CA ALA A 290 -5.06 -7.94 -0.22
C ALA A 290 -5.59 -9.19 0.51
N ALA A 291 -6.78 -9.67 0.16
CA ALA A 291 -7.34 -10.92 0.72
C ALA A 291 -6.52 -12.16 0.32
N ASP A 292 -5.99 -12.20 -0.90
CA ASP A 292 -5.09 -13.28 -1.34
C ASP A 292 -3.76 -13.26 -0.55
N LEU A 293 -3.21 -12.07 -0.25
CA LEU A 293 -2.04 -11.90 0.62
C LEU A 293 -2.31 -12.43 2.03
N GLU A 294 -3.44 -12.05 2.63
CA GLU A 294 -3.85 -12.55 3.94
C GLU A 294 -4.13 -14.05 3.96
N GLY A 295 -4.54 -14.60 2.81
CA GLY A 295 -4.71 -16.04 2.57
C GLY A 295 -3.39 -16.81 2.45
N GLY A 296 -2.25 -16.11 2.49
CA GLY A 296 -0.90 -16.69 2.48
C GLY A 296 -0.26 -16.78 1.09
N MET A 297 -0.84 -16.18 0.05
CA MET A 297 -0.15 -16.02 -1.23
C MET A 297 1.01 -15.03 -1.07
N THR A 298 2.08 -15.23 -1.83
CA THR A 298 3.11 -14.20 -1.98
C THR A 298 2.53 -13.00 -2.73
N ALA A 299 3.11 -11.82 -2.53
CA ALA A 299 2.66 -10.60 -3.20
C ALA A 299 2.71 -10.75 -4.73
N GLU A 300 3.74 -11.41 -5.24
CA GLU A 300 3.89 -11.71 -6.66
C GLU A 300 2.77 -12.63 -7.19
N GLU A 301 2.47 -13.72 -6.49
CA GLU A 301 1.39 -14.65 -6.88
C GLU A 301 0.02 -13.97 -6.88
N ALA A 302 -0.30 -13.19 -5.83
CA ALA A 302 -1.55 -12.48 -5.72
C ALA A 302 -1.71 -11.44 -6.85
N ALA A 303 -0.66 -10.68 -7.15
CA ALA A 303 -0.65 -9.73 -8.26
C ALA A 303 -0.83 -10.42 -9.61
N LYS A 304 -0.08 -11.48 -9.90
CA LYS A 304 -0.19 -12.26 -11.15
C LYS A 304 -1.58 -12.85 -11.34
N LYS A 305 -2.18 -13.38 -10.28
CA LYS A 305 -3.55 -13.89 -10.30
C LYS A 305 -4.55 -12.81 -10.71
N TRP A 306 -4.46 -11.62 -10.10
CA TRP A 306 -5.35 -10.50 -10.42
C TRP A 306 -5.12 -10.00 -11.85
N ILE A 307 -3.87 -9.82 -12.29
CA ILE A 307 -3.49 -9.40 -13.65
C ILE A 307 -4.10 -10.34 -14.69
N ALA A 308 -3.97 -11.65 -14.51
CA ALA A 308 -4.51 -12.65 -15.42
C ALA A 308 -6.04 -12.58 -15.54
N ALA A 309 -6.73 -12.30 -14.42
CA ALA A 309 -8.18 -12.16 -14.41
C ALA A 309 -8.67 -10.81 -14.97
N ASN A 310 -7.80 -9.80 -15.08
CA ASN A 310 -8.14 -8.42 -15.42
C ASN A 310 -7.36 -7.89 -16.64
N ALA A 311 -7.01 -8.75 -17.59
CA ALA A 311 -6.18 -8.42 -18.75
C ALA A 311 -6.69 -7.19 -19.54
N ALA A 312 -8.01 -7.01 -19.68
CA ALA A 312 -8.59 -5.85 -20.37
C ALA A 312 -8.35 -4.51 -19.60
N THR A 313 -8.29 -4.56 -18.27
CA THR A 313 -7.96 -3.40 -17.45
C THR A 313 -6.46 -3.07 -17.57
N VAL A 314 -5.62 -4.08 -17.52
CA VAL A 314 -4.16 -3.93 -17.72
C VAL A 314 -3.84 -3.37 -19.11
N ALA A 315 -4.52 -3.86 -20.15
CA ALA A 315 -4.34 -3.33 -21.51
C ALA A 315 -4.63 -1.82 -21.59
N LYS A 316 -5.67 -1.33 -20.90
CA LYS A 316 -5.96 0.11 -20.83
C LYS A 316 -4.84 0.90 -20.14
N TRP A 317 -4.22 0.36 -19.10
CA TRP A 317 -3.10 1.03 -18.44
C TRP A 317 -1.88 1.13 -19.33
N LEU A 318 -1.72 0.17 -20.23
CA LEU A 318 -0.64 0.11 -21.22
C LEU A 318 -0.96 0.92 -22.51
N GLY A 319 -2.15 1.52 -22.59
CA GLY A 319 -2.58 2.27 -23.78
C GLY A 319 -2.91 1.38 -25.00
N LYS A 320 -3.28 0.11 -24.72
CA LYS A 320 -3.62 -0.91 -25.75
C LYS A 320 -5.13 -1.07 -25.93
#